data_29cfa47e93ed8fd4b27ae82ec2c33499
#
_entry.id   29cfa47e93ed8fd4b27ae82ec2c33499
#
_cell.length_a   1.000
_cell.length_b   1.000
_cell.length_c   1.000
_cell.angle_alpha   90.00
_cell.angle_beta   90.00
_cell.angle_gamma   90.00
#
_symmetry.space_group_name_H-M   'P 1'
#
loop_
_entity.id
_entity.type
_entity.pdbx_description
1 polymer ?
#
loop_
_entity_poly.entity_id
_entity_poly.type
_entity_poly.pdbx_seq_one_letter_code
_entity_poly.pdbx_strand_id
1 'polypeptide(L)'
;MHLRNNPLLFLVVAVSSFSLSVRAQTSDAQNTAPANSTQPAPAQPQAQQPPPAQPRAQQPPPTQPGSAPPASTQTQTQPTPTQTAPAGQPSPAQPAQGAPPSSGKEPSPQAGGFVFHTRAQEVMLHATVVDDKQHMITNLDKTAFTVLEDGKPQTITSFRHEDIPVALGIVIDNSGSMREKRDRVNAAALNLVRASNKDDQVFIVNFNDEYYLDQDYTSDIKKLQEGLEKVEARGGTALYDALVASADHLKKSAKLQKKVLLVVTDGEDNASRESLEQAVRRLSEENGPTVYAIGILGEEKARRARRALQTVAERTGGIAFLPRTADEVDSISRTVAHDIRNQYTIGYRPSTPQTVTGYRAIHVDARARGYNRLTVRTRSGYYAGQEQASGGGH
;
A
#
# COMPACT_ATOMS: atom_id res chain seq x y z
N MET A 1 27.71 20.10 -55.59
CA MET A 1 29.00 19.36 -55.75
C MET A 1 29.54 19.09 -54.35
N HIS A 2 29.85 17.87 -54.04
CA HIS A 2 30.35 17.21 -52.79
C HIS A 2 29.29 16.68 -51.82
N LEU A 3 28.91 15.47 -52.13
CA LEU A 3 28.42 14.44 -51.23
C LEU A 3 29.51 14.03 -50.24
N ARG A 4 29.18 13.87 -48.96
CA ARG A 4 29.99 13.07 -48.03
C ARG A 4 29.07 12.08 -47.29
N ASN A 5 29.27 10.83 -47.68
CA ASN A 5 28.79 9.60 -47.03
C ASN A 5 29.30 9.51 -45.60
N ASN A 6 28.45 9.03 -44.70
CA ASN A 6 28.86 8.55 -43.39
C ASN A 6 28.29 7.11 -43.20
N PRO A 7 29.11 6.09 -42.98
CA PRO A 7 28.67 4.72 -42.86
C PRO A 7 28.21 4.42 -41.41
N LEU A 8 27.10 3.65 -41.34
CA LEU A 8 26.62 2.98 -40.11
C LEU A 8 27.70 2.02 -39.60
N LEU A 9 28.07 2.13 -38.34
CA LEU A 9 28.85 1.16 -37.61
C LEU A 9 27.94 0.31 -36.75
N PHE A 10 27.67 -0.93 -37.19
CA PHE A 10 27.07 -1.99 -36.40
C PHE A 10 28.09 -2.53 -35.41
N LEU A 11 27.82 -2.36 -34.11
CA LEU A 11 28.62 -3.01 -33.07
C LEU A 11 27.93 -4.34 -32.69
N VAL A 12 28.53 -5.44 -33.16
CA VAL A 12 28.17 -6.80 -32.76
C VAL A 12 28.90 -7.09 -31.44
N VAL A 13 28.15 -7.28 -30.35
CA VAL A 13 28.70 -7.77 -29.10
C VAL A 13 28.74 -9.28 -29.12
N ALA A 14 29.95 -9.85 -29.23
CA ALA A 14 30.20 -11.27 -29.11
C ALA A 14 30.15 -11.70 -27.63
N VAL A 15 29.25 -12.63 -27.30
CA VAL A 15 29.18 -13.31 -26.01
C VAL A 15 30.22 -14.44 -26.02
N SER A 16 31.31 -14.27 -25.27
CA SER A 16 32.32 -15.33 -25.08
C SER A 16 31.86 -16.28 -23.98
N SER A 17 31.49 -17.49 -24.38
CA SER A 17 31.23 -18.62 -23.48
C SER A 17 32.57 -19.20 -23.01
N PHE A 18 32.88 -19.10 -21.73
CA PHE A 18 34.02 -19.78 -21.10
C PHE A 18 33.58 -21.17 -20.64
N SER A 19 34.01 -22.19 -21.38
CA SER A 19 33.89 -23.60 -21.00
C SER A 19 35.11 -24.00 -20.19
N LEU A 20 34.90 -24.34 -18.92
CA LEU A 20 35.96 -24.89 -18.06
C LEU A 20 35.96 -26.43 -18.20
N SER A 21 36.93 -26.97 -18.89
CA SER A 21 37.19 -28.42 -18.97
C SER A 21 37.97 -28.88 -17.74
N VAL A 22 37.36 -29.72 -16.93
CA VAL A 22 38.05 -30.45 -15.85
C VAL A 22 38.59 -31.75 -16.44
N ARG A 23 39.90 -31.89 -16.42
CA ARG A 23 40.67 -33.05 -16.89
C ARG A 23 40.79 -34.05 -15.74
N ALA A 24 40.28 -35.25 -15.91
CA ALA A 24 40.49 -36.38 -15.01
C ALA A 24 41.90 -36.94 -15.21
N GLN A 25 42.65 -37.08 -14.13
CA GLN A 25 43.87 -37.92 -14.10
C GLN A 25 43.54 -39.25 -13.45
N THR A 26 43.73 -40.30 -14.23
CA THR A 26 43.81 -41.68 -13.77
C THR A 26 45.23 -41.99 -13.31
N SER A 27 45.40 -42.58 -12.15
CA SER A 27 46.60 -43.32 -11.79
C SER A 27 46.23 -44.64 -11.11
N ASP A 28 46.65 -45.75 -11.77
CA ASP A 28 46.64 -47.11 -11.27
C ASP A 28 47.63 -47.31 -10.11
N ALA A 29 47.29 -48.09 -9.13
CA ALA A 29 48.20 -49.04 -8.46
C ALA A 29 47.44 -49.98 -7.48
N GLN A 30 47.24 -51.17 -7.88
CA GLN A 30 47.46 -52.51 -7.26
C GLN A 30 47.27 -52.70 -5.75
N ASN A 31 46.31 -53.57 -5.44
CA ASN A 31 46.45 -54.89 -4.79
C ASN A 31 46.93 -54.97 -3.33
N THR A 32 45.99 -55.30 -2.45
CA THR A 32 46.07 -56.47 -1.50
C THR A 32 44.83 -56.54 -0.64
N ALA A 33 44.11 -57.65 -0.72
CA ALA A 33 43.20 -58.10 0.36
C ALA A 33 44.04 -58.92 1.35
N PRO A 34 43.63 -59.20 2.61
CA PRO A 34 42.32 -59.71 2.99
C PRO A 34 41.79 -59.23 4.37
N ALA A 35 40.57 -59.55 4.65
CA ALA A 35 39.99 -60.09 5.89
C ALA A 35 38.68 -59.48 6.35
N ASN A 36 37.67 -60.22 6.09
CA ASN A 36 36.53 -60.57 6.95
C ASN A 36 36.25 -59.67 8.16
N SER A 37 35.17 -58.90 8.09
CA SER A 37 34.37 -58.55 9.24
C SER A 37 32.88 -58.39 8.85
N THR A 38 32.09 -59.24 9.42
CA THR A 38 30.65 -59.39 9.30
C THR A 38 29.95 -58.14 9.76
N GLN A 39 29.28 -57.43 8.86
CA GLN A 39 28.40 -56.30 9.19
C GLN A 39 26.94 -56.79 9.16
N PRO A 40 26.15 -56.57 10.22
CA PRO A 40 24.74 -56.94 10.19
C PRO A 40 23.93 -55.99 9.31
N ALA A 41 22.95 -56.56 8.60
CA ALA A 41 22.02 -55.87 7.72
C ALA A 41 21.17 -54.79 8.44
N PRO A 42 20.79 -53.70 7.76
CA PRO A 42 19.90 -52.71 8.37
C PRO A 42 18.48 -53.26 8.51
N ALA A 43 17.93 -53.05 9.70
CA ALA A 43 16.56 -53.44 10.05
C ALA A 43 15.55 -52.60 9.25
N GLN A 44 14.55 -53.25 8.68
CA GLN A 44 13.39 -52.61 8.04
C GLN A 44 12.55 -51.89 9.10
N PRO A 45 11.96 -50.71 8.78
CA PRO A 45 11.03 -50.04 9.69
C PRO A 45 9.73 -50.84 9.82
N GLN A 46 9.42 -51.25 11.01
CA GLN A 46 8.11 -51.81 11.35
C GLN A 46 7.03 -50.75 11.28
N ALA A 47 5.98 -51.02 10.53
CA ALA A 47 4.77 -50.19 10.49
C ALA A 47 4.14 -50.16 11.90
N GLN A 48 4.08 -48.94 12.47
CA GLN A 48 3.37 -48.70 13.72
C GLN A 48 1.86 -48.76 13.46
N GLN A 49 1.19 -49.63 14.21
CA GLN A 49 -0.27 -49.72 14.25
C GLN A 49 -0.86 -48.44 14.86
N PRO A 50 -1.99 -47.93 14.34
CA PRO A 50 -2.66 -46.79 14.94
C PRO A 50 -3.22 -47.11 16.30
N PRO A 51 -3.25 -46.17 17.26
CA PRO A 51 -3.81 -46.38 18.59
C PRO A 51 -5.33 -46.62 18.55
N PRO A 52 -5.89 -47.35 19.51
CA PRO A 52 -7.32 -47.65 19.55
C PRO A 52 -8.14 -46.39 19.80
N ALA A 53 -9.27 -46.28 19.08
CA ALA A 53 -10.21 -45.17 19.15
C ALA A 53 -10.78 -45.00 20.56
N GLN A 54 -10.71 -43.81 21.12
CA GLN A 54 -11.37 -43.41 22.35
C GLN A 54 -12.89 -43.31 22.15
N PRO A 55 -13.71 -43.64 23.15
CA PRO A 55 -15.16 -43.58 23.05
C PRO A 55 -15.62 -42.09 22.90
N ARG A 56 -16.39 -41.86 21.88
CA ARG A 56 -17.04 -40.58 21.57
C ARG A 56 -18.01 -40.23 22.69
N ALA A 57 -17.76 -39.13 23.41
CA ALA A 57 -18.71 -38.53 24.34
C ALA A 57 -19.99 -38.12 23.60
N GLN A 58 -21.14 -38.60 24.11
CA GLN A 58 -22.46 -38.24 23.57
C GLN A 58 -22.73 -36.80 23.81
N GLN A 59 -23.06 -36.06 22.74
CA GLN A 59 -23.58 -34.71 22.83
C GLN A 59 -25.00 -34.75 23.41
N PRO A 60 -25.38 -33.78 24.30
CA PRO A 60 -26.76 -33.64 24.75
C PRO A 60 -27.63 -33.07 23.61
N PRO A 61 -28.94 -33.39 23.59
CA PRO A 61 -29.85 -32.95 22.54
C PRO A 61 -30.10 -31.43 22.56
N PRO A 62 -30.45 -30.81 21.41
CA PRO A 62 -30.70 -29.39 21.34
C PRO A 62 -31.97 -29.01 22.07
N THR A 63 -31.87 -28.02 22.96
CA THR A 63 -33.00 -27.37 23.66
C THR A 63 -33.82 -26.52 22.67
N GLN A 64 -35.11 -26.77 22.60
CA GLN A 64 -36.05 -25.98 21.86
C GLN A 64 -36.18 -24.55 22.48
N PRO A 65 -36.46 -23.50 21.71
CA PRO A 65 -36.67 -22.16 22.24
C PRO A 65 -38.04 -22.07 22.90
N GLY A 66 -38.04 -21.75 24.20
CA GLY A 66 -39.22 -21.46 24.97
C GLY A 66 -39.86 -20.14 24.60
N SER A 67 -41.16 -20.16 24.58
CA SER A 67 -42.10 -19.07 24.30
C SER A 67 -41.88 -17.85 25.19
N ALA A 68 -41.95 -16.65 24.60
CA ALA A 68 -41.91 -15.38 25.27
C ALA A 68 -43.20 -15.11 26.04
N PRO A 69 -43.17 -14.45 27.23
CA PRO A 69 -44.37 -13.97 27.93
C PRO A 69 -44.86 -12.62 27.34
N PRO A 70 -46.14 -12.27 27.51
CA PRO A 70 -46.78 -11.16 26.84
C PRO A 70 -46.40 -9.79 27.40
N ALA A 71 -46.37 -8.82 26.50
CA ALA A 71 -46.09 -7.43 26.74
C ALA A 71 -47.10 -6.76 27.69
N SER A 72 -46.60 -6.08 28.69
CA SER A 72 -47.38 -5.17 29.54
C SER A 72 -47.47 -3.81 28.86
N THR A 73 -48.70 -3.42 28.57
CA THR A 73 -49.12 -2.11 28.07
C THR A 73 -48.85 -1.03 29.12
N GLN A 74 -47.98 -0.08 28.84
CA GLN A 74 -47.96 1.19 29.57
C GLN A 74 -48.29 2.35 28.62
N THR A 75 -49.33 3.04 29.04
CA THR A 75 -50.01 4.16 28.44
C THR A 75 -49.09 5.36 28.27
N GLN A 76 -49.01 5.87 27.08
CA GLN A 76 -48.38 7.16 26.76
C GLN A 76 -49.36 8.29 27.13
N THR A 77 -48.86 9.25 27.87
CA THR A 77 -49.46 10.58 28.00
C THR A 77 -48.59 11.58 27.26
N GLN A 78 -49.14 12.10 26.20
CA GLN A 78 -48.59 13.21 25.41
C GLN A 78 -49.12 14.53 26.02
N PRO A 79 -48.33 15.59 26.11
CA PRO A 79 -48.89 16.96 26.18
C PRO A 79 -48.73 17.66 24.83
N THR A 80 -49.85 18.16 24.36
CA THR A 80 -50.05 18.97 23.15
C THR A 80 -49.53 20.40 23.35
N PRO A 81 -49.07 21.09 22.31
CA PRO A 81 -48.57 22.46 22.41
C PRO A 81 -49.69 23.49 22.32
N THR A 82 -49.62 24.48 23.18
CA THR A 82 -50.51 25.65 23.17
C THR A 82 -49.98 26.73 22.24
N GLN A 83 -50.80 27.12 21.28
CA GLN A 83 -50.66 28.31 20.45
C GLN A 83 -50.95 29.56 21.27
N THR A 84 -50.16 30.62 21.07
CA THR A 84 -50.63 31.98 21.33
C THR A 84 -49.90 32.94 20.32
N ALA A 85 -50.67 33.50 19.40
CA ALA A 85 -50.45 34.78 18.79
C ALA A 85 -51.37 35.78 19.52
N PRO A 86 -51.18 37.11 19.51
CA PRO A 86 -51.25 37.93 18.30
C PRO A 86 -50.49 39.29 18.29
N ALA A 87 -50.49 39.89 17.11
CA ALA A 87 -50.70 41.29 16.79
C ALA A 87 -49.60 42.35 16.96
N GLY A 88 -49.42 43.12 15.88
CA GLY A 88 -48.97 44.50 15.91
C GLY A 88 -48.25 44.98 14.65
N GLN A 89 -49.04 45.30 13.58
CA GLN A 89 -48.60 46.30 12.59
C GLN A 89 -48.79 47.73 13.17
N PRO A 90 -48.04 48.77 12.65
CA PRO A 90 -48.46 49.43 11.41
C PRO A 90 -47.31 49.96 10.48
N SER A 91 -47.61 49.96 9.20
CA SER A 91 -47.13 50.92 8.19
C SER A 91 -47.72 52.30 8.46
N PRO A 92 -47.24 53.47 7.91
CA PRO A 92 -46.98 53.77 6.50
C PRO A 92 -45.90 54.84 6.23
N ALA A 93 -45.43 54.99 5.00
CA ALA A 93 -45.40 56.21 4.24
C ALA A 93 -44.50 56.10 2.98
N GLN A 94 -45.12 56.18 1.81
CA GLN A 94 -44.62 56.82 0.60
C GLN A 94 -44.93 58.30 0.64
N PRO A 95 -44.35 59.20 -0.15
CA PRO A 95 -44.29 59.26 -1.61
C PRO A 95 -42.98 59.93 -2.13
N ALA A 96 -42.60 60.00 -3.32
CA ALA A 96 -43.06 60.51 -4.58
C ALA A 96 -42.02 60.45 -5.70
N GLN A 97 -42.40 59.98 -6.83
CA GLN A 97 -42.33 60.55 -8.19
C GLN A 97 -41.03 61.09 -8.78
N GLY A 98 -40.70 60.47 -9.93
CA GLY A 98 -39.84 61.07 -10.94
C GLY A 98 -39.53 60.07 -12.06
N ALA A 99 -40.34 60.06 -13.11
CA ALA A 99 -40.08 59.40 -14.41
C ALA A 99 -39.91 60.50 -15.49
N PRO A 100 -39.68 60.15 -16.77
CA PRO A 100 -38.77 59.27 -17.52
C PRO A 100 -37.93 60.08 -18.55
N PRO A 101 -37.45 59.69 -19.73
CA PRO A 101 -37.27 58.40 -20.40
C PRO A 101 -35.93 58.26 -21.10
N SER A 102 -35.54 57.08 -21.59
CA SER A 102 -35.21 56.87 -23.00
C SER A 102 -34.69 55.43 -23.24
N SER A 103 -35.35 54.83 -24.17
CA SER A 103 -34.97 53.76 -25.11
C SER A 103 -33.49 53.36 -25.19
N GLY A 104 -33.22 52.08 -24.98
CA GLY A 104 -31.96 51.44 -25.32
C GLY A 104 -32.09 49.91 -25.24
N LYS A 105 -32.34 49.33 -26.38
CA LYS A 105 -32.09 47.92 -26.79
C LYS A 105 -31.94 46.88 -25.69
N GLU A 106 -32.91 45.98 -25.64
CA GLU A 106 -32.75 44.63 -25.00
C GLU A 106 -31.55 43.90 -25.61
N PRO A 107 -30.63 43.41 -24.82
CA PRO A 107 -29.74 42.34 -25.25
C PRO A 107 -30.43 40.99 -25.08
N SER A 108 -30.53 40.27 -26.18
CA SER A 108 -30.97 38.88 -26.27
C SER A 108 -30.34 38.02 -25.16
N PRO A 109 -31.04 36.97 -24.62
CA PRO A 109 -30.46 36.06 -23.69
C PRO A 109 -29.33 35.28 -24.36
N GLN A 110 -28.10 35.68 -24.07
CA GLN A 110 -26.94 34.86 -24.39
C GLN A 110 -27.12 33.55 -23.63
N ALA A 111 -27.15 32.45 -24.38
CA ALA A 111 -27.08 31.11 -23.85
C ALA A 111 -25.92 31.02 -22.85
N GLY A 112 -26.27 30.98 -21.58
CA GLY A 112 -25.31 30.72 -20.48
C GLY A 112 -24.68 29.36 -20.70
N GLY A 113 -23.57 29.34 -21.41
CA GLY A 113 -22.72 28.17 -21.43
C GLY A 113 -22.28 27.90 -20.00
N PHE A 114 -22.72 26.81 -19.43
CA PHE A 114 -22.17 26.29 -18.19
C PHE A 114 -20.69 25.96 -18.46
N VAL A 115 -19.80 26.84 -18.06
CA VAL A 115 -18.37 26.56 -18.06
C VAL A 115 -18.14 25.55 -16.93
N PHE A 116 -18.20 24.29 -17.26
CA PHE A 116 -17.69 23.25 -16.36
C PHE A 116 -16.18 23.47 -16.24
N HIS A 117 -15.77 24.09 -15.16
CA HIS A 117 -14.38 24.05 -14.75
C HIS A 117 -14.09 22.63 -14.26
N THR A 118 -13.82 21.74 -15.19
CA THR A 118 -13.20 20.47 -14.86
C THR A 118 -11.84 20.83 -14.27
N ARG A 119 -11.69 20.78 -12.95
CA ARG A 119 -10.37 20.83 -12.33
C ARG A 119 -9.59 19.69 -12.95
N ALA A 120 -8.65 20.05 -13.81
CA ALA A 120 -7.74 19.04 -14.37
C ALA A 120 -7.00 18.42 -13.18
N GLN A 121 -7.30 17.16 -12.94
CA GLN A 121 -6.79 16.42 -11.79
C GLN A 121 -5.28 16.24 -11.99
N GLU A 122 -4.51 16.66 -11.01
CA GLU A 122 -3.07 16.50 -10.98
C GLU A 122 -2.72 15.13 -10.40
N VAL A 123 -1.86 14.39 -11.08
CA VAL A 123 -1.30 13.15 -10.55
C VAL A 123 -0.09 13.46 -9.70
N MET A 124 -0.13 13.00 -8.44
CA MET A 124 0.94 13.20 -7.47
C MET A 124 1.82 11.95 -7.38
N LEU A 125 3.13 12.16 -7.53
CA LEU A 125 4.15 11.13 -7.37
C LEU A 125 5.02 11.45 -6.16
N HIS A 126 5.28 10.44 -5.35
CA HIS A 126 6.29 10.49 -4.30
C HIS A 126 7.51 9.74 -4.79
N ALA A 127 8.65 10.41 -4.84
CA ALA A 127 9.85 9.87 -5.46
C ALA A 127 11.05 9.98 -4.52
N THR A 128 11.76 8.87 -4.33
CA THR A 128 13.07 8.83 -3.66
C THR A 128 14.15 8.75 -4.71
N VAL A 129 15.19 9.57 -4.59
CA VAL A 129 16.34 9.55 -5.50
C VAL A 129 17.57 9.06 -4.75
N VAL A 130 18.28 8.10 -5.35
CA VAL A 130 19.54 7.59 -4.80
C VAL A 130 20.65 7.60 -5.86
N ASP A 131 21.89 7.74 -5.42
CA ASP A 131 23.09 7.61 -6.26
C ASP A 131 23.46 6.13 -6.50
N ASP A 132 24.56 5.90 -7.19
CA ASP A 132 25.13 4.57 -7.48
C ASP A 132 25.57 3.80 -6.22
N LYS A 133 25.80 4.50 -5.11
CA LYS A 133 26.12 3.94 -3.78
C LYS A 133 24.92 3.79 -2.86
N GLN A 134 23.70 4.02 -3.38
CA GLN A 134 22.44 3.99 -2.62
C GLN A 134 22.32 5.10 -1.55
N HIS A 135 23.11 6.19 -1.64
CA HIS A 135 22.91 7.35 -0.80
C HIS A 135 21.72 8.16 -1.34
N MET A 136 20.87 8.60 -0.43
CA MET A 136 19.73 9.42 -0.78
C MET A 136 20.17 10.83 -1.21
N ILE A 137 19.62 11.32 -2.32
CA ILE A 137 19.90 12.64 -2.87
C ILE A 137 18.67 13.51 -2.66
N THR A 138 18.82 14.56 -1.87
CA THR A 138 17.72 15.41 -1.39
C THR A 138 17.81 16.87 -1.82
N ASN A 139 18.79 17.23 -2.65
CA ASN A 139 19.09 18.60 -3.05
C ASN A 139 18.84 18.88 -4.54
N LEU A 140 18.00 18.08 -5.18
CA LEU A 140 17.65 18.28 -6.59
C LEU A 140 16.49 19.26 -6.73
N ASP A 141 16.54 20.08 -7.77
CA ASP A 141 15.45 20.95 -8.17
C ASP A 141 14.53 20.30 -9.24
N LYS A 142 13.43 20.95 -9.56
CA LYS A 142 12.45 20.49 -10.56
C LYS A 142 13.07 20.17 -11.91
N THR A 143 14.09 20.92 -12.34
CA THR A 143 14.70 20.81 -13.67
C THR A 143 15.53 19.52 -13.84
N ALA A 144 15.90 18.89 -12.72
CA ALA A 144 16.58 17.61 -12.72
C ALA A 144 15.68 16.44 -13.15
N PHE A 145 14.35 16.59 -13.07
CA PHE A 145 13.40 15.51 -13.25
C PHE A 145 12.72 15.53 -14.62
N THR A 146 12.50 14.34 -15.16
CA THR A 146 11.65 14.11 -16.34
C THR A 146 10.63 13.04 -16.00
N VAL A 147 9.34 13.34 -16.16
CA VAL A 147 8.23 12.42 -15.94
C VAL A 147 7.70 11.95 -17.29
N LEU A 148 7.55 10.64 -17.43
CA LEU A 148 6.94 10.00 -18.60
C LEU A 148 5.69 9.23 -18.15
N GLU A 149 4.56 9.42 -18.85
CA GLU A 149 3.36 8.59 -18.73
C GLU A 149 3.14 7.90 -20.07
N ASP A 150 3.07 6.56 -20.07
CA ASP A 150 3.00 5.72 -21.27
C ASP A 150 4.06 6.09 -22.32
N GLY A 151 5.27 6.41 -21.85
CA GLY A 151 6.40 6.84 -22.68
C GLY A 151 6.33 8.28 -23.19
N LYS A 152 5.29 9.05 -22.88
CA LYS A 152 5.11 10.45 -23.31
C LYS A 152 5.59 11.40 -22.21
N PRO A 153 6.43 12.38 -22.51
CA PRO A 153 6.85 13.38 -21.52
C PRO A 153 5.66 14.18 -20.98
N GLN A 154 5.63 14.39 -19.68
CA GLN A 154 4.60 15.15 -18.98
C GLN A 154 5.17 16.46 -18.41
N THR A 155 4.35 17.49 -18.37
CA THR A 155 4.74 18.76 -17.77
C THR A 155 4.55 18.69 -16.25
N ILE A 156 5.65 18.83 -15.49
CA ILE A 156 5.60 18.93 -14.04
C ILE A 156 4.95 20.27 -13.67
N THR A 157 3.81 20.22 -12.98
CA THR A 157 3.02 21.39 -12.57
C THR A 157 3.33 21.82 -11.15
N SER A 158 3.59 20.87 -10.25
CA SER A 158 4.03 21.15 -8.88
C SER A 158 5.25 20.32 -8.51
N PHE A 159 6.10 20.88 -7.63
CA PHE A 159 7.31 20.23 -7.17
C PHE A 159 7.62 20.69 -5.75
N ARG A 160 7.81 19.75 -4.83
CA ARG A 160 8.14 20.02 -3.43
C ARG A 160 9.14 18.98 -2.94
N HIS A 161 10.00 19.43 -2.05
CA HIS A 161 10.87 18.58 -1.24
C HIS A 161 10.82 19.11 0.19
N GLU A 162 9.82 18.66 0.92
CA GLU A 162 9.57 19.04 2.30
C GLU A 162 8.94 17.87 3.05
N ASP A 163 9.16 17.80 4.35
CA ASP A 163 8.53 16.80 5.21
C ASP A 163 7.04 17.14 5.40
N ILE A 164 6.19 16.49 4.62
CA ILE A 164 4.73 16.66 4.71
C ILE A 164 4.13 15.52 5.54
N PRO A 165 3.12 15.81 6.37
CA PRO A 165 2.42 14.78 7.15
C PRO A 165 1.83 13.67 6.25
N VAL A 166 1.85 12.44 6.78
CA VAL A 166 1.37 11.26 6.06
C VAL A 166 0.23 10.55 6.80
N ALA A 167 -0.69 9.95 6.04
CA ALA A 167 -1.60 8.93 6.52
C ALA A 167 -0.89 7.58 6.43
N LEU A 168 -0.49 7.03 7.56
CA LEU A 168 0.32 5.82 7.67
C LEU A 168 -0.52 4.67 8.20
N GLY A 169 -0.66 3.59 7.43
CA GLY A 169 -1.17 2.32 7.92
C GLY A 169 -0.04 1.39 8.31
N ILE A 170 -0.08 0.87 9.53
CA ILE A 170 0.84 -0.18 10.01
C ILE A 170 0.06 -1.50 9.99
N VAL A 171 0.47 -2.42 9.12
CA VAL A 171 -0.22 -3.69 8.83
C VAL A 171 0.67 -4.82 9.33
N ILE A 172 0.26 -5.49 10.42
CA ILE A 172 1.11 -6.45 11.11
C ILE A 172 0.49 -7.84 11.07
N ASP A 173 1.31 -8.78 10.62
CA ASP A 173 1.05 -10.21 10.66
C ASP A 173 1.00 -10.72 12.10
N ASN A 174 -0.10 -11.37 12.45
CA ASN A 174 -0.33 -12.06 13.71
C ASN A 174 -0.60 -13.55 13.52
N SER A 175 -0.06 -14.13 12.45
CA SER A 175 -0.05 -15.58 12.26
C SER A 175 0.73 -16.29 13.37
N GLY A 176 0.53 -17.59 13.49
CA GLY A 176 1.15 -18.38 14.56
C GLY A 176 2.68 -18.32 14.59
N SER A 177 3.34 -18.15 13.43
CA SER A 177 4.80 -18.05 13.28
C SER A 177 5.38 -16.72 13.81
N MET A 178 4.55 -15.69 13.92
CA MET A 178 4.95 -14.37 14.43
C MET A 178 5.09 -14.29 15.95
N ARG A 179 4.62 -15.30 16.70
CA ARG A 179 4.52 -15.26 18.17
C ARG A 179 5.80 -14.78 18.87
N GLU A 180 6.94 -15.34 18.50
CA GLU A 180 8.23 -14.98 19.12
C GLU A 180 8.85 -13.67 18.60
N LYS A 181 8.31 -13.13 17.50
CA LYS A 181 8.82 -11.93 16.82
C LYS A 181 8.03 -10.68 17.20
N ARG A 182 6.82 -10.83 17.71
CA ARG A 182 5.84 -9.75 17.92
C ARG A 182 6.37 -8.59 18.75
N ASP A 183 6.98 -8.86 19.90
CA ASP A 183 7.44 -7.81 20.79
C ASP A 183 8.46 -6.89 20.09
N ARG A 184 9.36 -7.47 19.28
CA ARG A 184 10.33 -6.71 18.50
C ARG A 184 9.67 -5.92 17.38
N VAL A 185 8.72 -6.53 16.68
CA VAL A 185 7.96 -5.87 15.61
C VAL A 185 7.13 -4.72 16.16
N ASN A 186 6.41 -4.93 17.27
CA ASN A 186 5.61 -3.89 17.91
C ASN A 186 6.50 -2.72 18.41
N ALA A 187 7.64 -3.02 19.04
CA ALA A 187 8.60 -2.00 19.46
C ALA A 187 9.14 -1.19 18.27
N ALA A 188 9.48 -1.86 17.16
CA ALA A 188 9.95 -1.22 15.95
C ALA A 188 8.87 -0.34 15.28
N ALA A 189 7.63 -0.80 15.25
CA ALA A 189 6.49 -0.02 14.75
C ALA A 189 6.28 1.26 15.58
N LEU A 190 6.34 1.17 16.92
CA LEU A 190 6.27 2.34 17.80
C LEU A 190 7.46 3.28 17.61
N ASN A 191 8.67 2.75 17.41
CA ASN A 191 9.85 3.57 17.15
C ASN A 191 9.76 4.29 15.80
N LEU A 192 9.18 3.66 14.77
CA LEU A 192 8.88 4.34 13.51
C LEU A 192 7.96 5.53 13.74
N VAL A 193 6.86 5.34 14.47
CA VAL A 193 5.91 6.43 14.77
C VAL A 193 6.57 7.56 15.58
N ARG A 194 7.40 7.23 16.58
CA ARG A 194 8.15 8.23 17.36
C ARG A 194 9.16 9.01 16.52
N ALA A 195 9.71 8.38 15.47
CA ALA A 195 10.62 9.02 14.52
C ALA A 195 9.87 9.75 13.38
N SER A 196 8.55 9.64 13.33
CA SER A 196 7.70 10.22 12.29
C SER A 196 7.27 11.66 12.61
N ASN A 197 6.63 12.35 11.67
CA ASN A 197 6.15 13.71 11.85
C ASN A 197 5.02 13.70 12.91
N LYS A 198 5.03 14.67 13.81
CA LYS A 198 4.02 14.80 14.88
C LYS A 198 2.58 14.95 14.36
N ASP A 199 2.45 15.44 13.12
CA ASP A 199 1.16 15.65 12.45
C ASP A 199 0.74 14.44 11.58
N ASP A 200 1.54 13.35 11.61
CA ASP A 200 1.17 12.09 10.96
C ASP A 200 -0.09 11.49 11.62
N GLN A 201 -0.92 10.89 10.81
CA GLN A 201 -2.09 10.14 11.24
C GLN A 201 -1.85 8.66 10.99
N VAL A 202 -1.81 7.88 12.06
CA VAL A 202 -1.45 6.45 12.00
C VAL A 202 -2.64 5.59 12.38
N PHE A 203 -2.90 4.54 11.63
CA PHE A 203 -3.85 3.48 11.97
C PHE A 203 -3.14 2.12 11.99
N ILE A 204 -3.71 1.15 12.70
CA ILE A 204 -3.17 -0.20 12.85
C ILE A 204 -4.17 -1.22 12.37
N VAL A 205 -3.70 -2.08 11.47
CA VAL A 205 -4.38 -3.29 11.04
C VAL A 205 -3.53 -4.49 11.46
N ASN A 206 -4.09 -5.34 12.30
CA ASN A 206 -3.53 -6.65 12.58
C ASN A 206 -4.23 -7.70 11.71
N PHE A 207 -3.52 -8.72 11.25
CA PHE A 207 -4.11 -9.79 10.46
C PHE A 207 -3.53 -11.16 10.79
N ASN A 208 -4.36 -12.17 10.61
CA ASN A 208 -4.03 -13.60 10.64
C ASN A 208 -4.85 -14.32 9.55
N ASP A 209 -5.82 -15.16 9.89
CA ASP A 209 -6.80 -15.70 8.93
C ASP A 209 -7.77 -14.62 8.41
N GLU A 210 -7.90 -13.53 9.14
CA GLU A 210 -8.70 -12.36 8.83
C GLU A 210 -7.93 -11.08 9.19
N TYR A 211 -8.44 -9.90 8.80
CA TYR A 211 -7.85 -8.61 9.14
C TYR A 211 -8.74 -7.83 10.11
N TYR A 212 -8.12 -7.02 10.98
CA TYR A 212 -8.78 -6.27 12.04
C TYR A 212 -8.23 -4.84 12.09
N LEU A 213 -9.11 -3.84 12.00
CA LEU A 213 -8.75 -2.43 12.28
C LEU A 213 -8.75 -2.24 13.80
N ASP A 214 -7.60 -2.44 14.43
CA ASP A 214 -7.49 -2.40 15.90
C ASP A 214 -7.32 -1.00 16.46
N GLN A 215 -6.78 -0.08 15.67
CA GLN A 215 -6.70 1.33 15.98
C GLN A 215 -6.92 2.17 14.72
N ASP A 216 -7.93 3.02 14.75
CA ASP A 216 -8.17 4.01 13.69
C ASP A 216 -7.22 5.21 13.83
N TYR A 217 -7.22 6.13 12.86
CA TYR A 217 -6.28 7.24 12.76
C TYR A 217 -6.08 7.99 14.07
N THR A 218 -4.84 8.02 14.53
CA THR A 218 -4.41 8.75 15.71
C THR A 218 -2.94 9.12 15.61
N SER A 219 -2.52 10.17 16.34
CA SER A 219 -1.11 10.48 16.62
C SER A 219 -0.72 10.10 18.07
N ASP A 220 -1.66 9.56 18.86
CA ASP A 220 -1.44 9.16 20.25
C ASP A 220 -0.73 7.79 20.31
N ILE A 221 0.53 7.82 20.74
CA ILE A 221 1.38 6.63 20.82
C ILE A 221 0.83 5.56 21.77
N LYS A 222 0.12 5.95 22.84
CA LYS A 222 -0.47 4.98 23.78
C LYS A 222 -1.58 4.18 23.11
N LYS A 223 -2.46 4.85 22.36
CA LYS A 223 -3.53 4.18 21.60
C LYS A 223 -2.96 3.27 20.53
N LEU A 224 -1.87 3.68 19.86
CA LEU A 224 -1.19 2.84 18.88
C LEU A 224 -0.56 1.60 19.54
N GLN A 225 0.02 1.75 20.72
CA GLN A 225 0.56 0.62 21.49
C GLN A 225 -0.56 -0.36 21.89
N GLU A 226 -1.66 0.15 22.41
CA GLU A 226 -2.84 -0.66 22.74
C GLU A 226 -3.39 -1.42 21.53
N GLY A 227 -3.43 -0.78 20.34
CA GLY A 227 -3.82 -1.41 19.09
C GLY A 227 -2.90 -2.54 18.66
N LEU A 228 -1.58 -2.36 18.82
CA LEU A 228 -0.58 -3.39 18.51
C LEU A 228 -0.68 -4.62 19.42
N GLU A 229 -1.08 -4.46 20.66
CA GLU A 229 -1.12 -5.50 21.69
C GLU A 229 -2.44 -6.29 21.71
N LYS A 230 -3.49 -5.84 20.98
CA LYS A 230 -4.84 -6.43 21.04
C LYS A 230 -4.94 -7.87 20.55
N VAL A 231 -4.13 -8.27 19.58
CA VAL A 231 -4.29 -9.54 18.87
C VAL A 231 -3.20 -10.53 19.24
N GLU A 232 -3.60 -11.74 19.64
CA GLU A 232 -2.67 -12.83 19.87
C GLU A 232 -2.24 -13.49 18.55
N ALA A 233 -0.98 -13.92 18.50
CA ALA A 233 -0.43 -14.60 17.33
C ALA A 233 -1.01 -16.04 17.20
N ARG A 234 -1.84 -16.25 16.16
CA ARG A 234 -2.48 -17.53 15.84
C ARG A 234 -2.93 -17.58 14.38
N GLY A 235 -3.27 -18.78 13.89
CA GLY A 235 -3.89 -18.96 12.58
C GLY A 235 -2.93 -18.79 11.41
N GLY A 236 -3.50 -18.52 10.23
CA GLY A 236 -2.83 -18.35 8.95
C GLY A 236 -2.41 -16.90 8.67
N THR A 237 -2.27 -16.57 7.37
CA THR A 237 -1.73 -15.29 6.89
C THR A 237 -2.58 -14.80 5.73
N ALA A 238 -3.55 -13.89 6.00
CA ALA A 238 -4.40 -13.24 4.98
C ALA A 238 -3.80 -11.89 4.58
N LEU A 239 -2.58 -11.90 4.02
CA LEU A 239 -1.81 -10.71 3.69
C LEU A 239 -2.49 -9.84 2.63
N TYR A 240 -3.00 -10.45 1.54
CA TYR A 240 -3.57 -9.68 0.43
C TYR A 240 -4.89 -9.02 0.84
N ASP A 241 -5.74 -9.72 1.61
CA ASP A 241 -6.97 -9.16 2.16
C ASP A 241 -6.68 -7.97 3.08
N ALA A 242 -5.66 -8.08 3.94
CA ALA A 242 -5.24 -6.99 4.83
C ALA A 242 -4.72 -5.76 4.05
N LEU A 243 -3.96 -5.99 2.97
CA LEU A 243 -3.47 -4.90 2.11
C LEU A 243 -4.62 -4.20 1.37
N VAL A 244 -5.58 -4.95 0.82
CA VAL A 244 -6.76 -4.40 0.15
C VAL A 244 -7.61 -3.59 1.12
N ALA A 245 -7.92 -4.15 2.30
CA ALA A 245 -8.70 -3.46 3.32
C ALA A 245 -8.02 -2.18 3.80
N SER A 246 -6.69 -2.20 3.98
CA SER A 246 -5.91 -1.03 4.38
C SER A 246 -5.89 0.05 3.29
N ALA A 247 -5.79 -0.33 2.01
CA ALA A 247 -5.88 0.60 0.88
C ALA A 247 -7.26 1.25 0.81
N ASP A 248 -8.32 0.47 1.02
CA ASP A 248 -9.70 0.97 1.07
C ASP A 248 -9.94 1.93 2.23
N HIS A 249 -9.38 1.62 3.40
CA HIS A 249 -9.44 2.49 4.57
C HIS A 249 -8.73 3.82 4.29
N LEU A 250 -7.53 3.79 3.69
CA LEU A 250 -6.81 4.99 3.22
C LEU A 250 -7.62 5.80 2.20
N LYS A 251 -8.27 5.13 1.25
CA LYS A 251 -9.07 5.80 0.23
C LYS A 251 -10.28 6.51 0.82
N LYS A 252 -10.98 5.86 1.74
CA LYS A 252 -12.24 6.34 2.32
C LYS A 252 -12.04 7.38 3.42
N SER A 253 -11.01 7.23 4.26
CA SER A 253 -10.94 7.92 5.55
C SER A 253 -9.71 8.81 5.72
N ALA A 254 -8.65 8.67 4.89
CA ALA A 254 -7.46 9.49 5.02
C ALA A 254 -7.73 10.94 4.64
N LYS A 255 -7.40 11.86 5.56
CA LYS A 255 -7.47 13.32 5.34
C LYS A 255 -6.19 13.87 4.70
N LEU A 256 -5.07 13.18 4.87
CA LEU A 256 -3.78 13.57 4.34
C LEU A 256 -3.56 12.99 2.95
N GLN A 257 -2.92 13.77 2.08
CA GLN A 257 -2.73 13.40 0.67
C GLN A 257 -1.69 12.31 0.50
N LYS A 258 -0.58 12.38 1.25
CA LYS A 258 0.47 11.38 1.22
C LYS A 258 0.04 10.16 2.03
N LYS A 259 -0.03 9.01 1.37
CA LYS A 259 -0.53 7.75 1.92
C LYS A 259 0.57 6.71 1.89
N VAL A 260 0.78 6.03 3.00
CA VAL A 260 1.82 5.02 3.16
C VAL A 260 1.26 3.81 3.88
N LEU A 261 1.66 2.61 3.47
CA LEU A 261 1.48 1.38 4.24
C LEU A 261 2.86 0.81 4.59
N LEU A 262 3.03 0.43 5.84
CA LEU A 262 4.13 -0.42 6.28
C LEU A 262 3.54 -1.78 6.63
N VAL A 263 3.90 -2.81 5.88
CA VAL A 263 3.49 -4.18 6.17
C VAL A 263 4.67 -4.98 6.74
N VAL A 264 4.41 -5.74 7.80
CA VAL A 264 5.39 -6.63 8.42
C VAL A 264 4.80 -8.04 8.49
N THR A 265 5.49 -9.02 7.91
CA THR A 265 5.07 -10.43 7.88
C THR A 265 6.28 -11.35 7.92
N ASP A 266 6.09 -12.59 8.34
CA ASP A 266 7.12 -13.65 8.28
C ASP A 266 6.72 -14.84 7.41
N GLY A 267 5.58 -14.73 6.71
CA GLY A 267 4.96 -15.82 5.98
C GLY A 267 4.60 -15.51 4.54
N GLU A 268 4.20 -16.58 3.86
CA GLU A 268 3.53 -16.54 2.57
C GLU A 268 2.02 -16.43 2.83
N ASP A 269 1.31 -15.67 2.00
CA ASP A 269 -0.15 -15.63 2.02
C ASP A 269 -0.73 -17.02 1.83
N ASN A 270 -1.63 -17.43 2.71
CA ASN A 270 -2.28 -18.74 2.68
C ASN A 270 -3.76 -18.72 3.11
N ALA A 271 -4.30 -17.55 3.44
CA ALA A 271 -5.66 -17.42 3.96
C ALA A 271 -6.48 -16.33 3.25
N SER A 272 -5.87 -15.49 2.40
CA SER A 272 -6.59 -14.46 1.66
C SER A 272 -7.58 -15.03 0.64
N ARG A 273 -8.66 -14.30 0.42
CA ARG A 273 -9.62 -14.49 -0.68
C ARG A 273 -9.16 -13.75 -1.94
N GLU A 274 -8.52 -12.60 -1.74
CA GLU A 274 -7.92 -11.80 -2.80
C GLU A 274 -6.63 -12.44 -3.30
N SER A 275 -6.33 -12.26 -4.59
CA SER A 275 -5.04 -12.66 -5.17
C SER A 275 -4.00 -11.52 -5.04
N LEU A 276 -2.72 -11.85 -5.26
CA LEU A 276 -1.66 -10.85 -5.36
C LEU A 276 -1.97 -9.79 -6.43
N GLU A 277 -2.49 -10.21 -7.58
CA GLU A 277 -2.82 -9.33 -8.71
C GLU A 277 -3.93 -8.36 -8.33
N GLN A 278 -4.96 -8.83 -7.63
CA GLN A 278 -6.06 -7.99 -7.13
C GLN A 278 -5.55 -6.97 -6.10
N ALA A 279 -4.74 -7.43 -5.14
CA ALA A 279 -4.12 -6.53 -4.16
C ALA A 279 -3.24 -5.47 -4.83
N VAL A 280 -2.35 -5.86 -5.76
CA VAL A 280 -1.50 -4.92 -6.51
C VAL A 280 -2.35 -3.93 -7.31
N ARG A 281 -3.42 -4.39 -7.97
CA ARG A 281 -4.34 -3.52 -8.70
C ARG A 281 -4.98 -2.48 -7.78
N ARG A 282 -5.48 -2.90 -6.61
CA ARG A 282 -6.10 -2.01 -5.62
C ARG A 282 -5.13 -0.96 -5.07
N LEU A 283 -3.93 -1.39 -4.71
CA LEU A 283 -2.86 -0.51 -4.24
C LEU A 283 -2.37 0.47 -5.33
N SER A 284 -2.48 0.07 -6.60
CA SER A 284 -2.07 0.89 -7.75
C SER A 284 -3.19 1.75 -8.32
N GLU A 285 -4.33 1.91 -7.65
CA GLU A 285 -5.34 2.90 -8.02
C GLU A 285 -4.78 4.32 -7.96
N GLU A 286 -5.44 5.26 -8.63
CA GLU A 286 -5.11 6.67 -8.55
C GLU A 286 -5.10 7.12 -7.07
N ASN A 287 -4.05 7.85 -6.65
CA ASN A 287 -3.82 8.23 -5.26
C ASN A 287 -3.70 7.07 -4.25
N GLY A 288 -3.38 5.86 -4.71
CA GLY A 288 -3.07 4.72 -3.86
C GLY A 288 -1.78 4.93 -3.04
N PRO A 289 -1.58 4.14 -1.97
CA PRO A 289 -0.45 4.30 -1.07
C PRO A 289 0.88 3.84 -1.66
N THR A 290 1.98 4.38 -1.13
CA THR A 290 3.30 3.76 -1.23
C THR A 290 3.41 2.65 -0.19
N VAL A 291 3.83 1.44 -0.57
CA VAL A 291 3.92 0.31 0.36
C VAL A 291 5.37 -0.04 0.65
N TYR A 292 5.75 0.04 1.91
CA TYR A 292 6.98 -0.53 2.43
C TYR A 292 6.68 -1.90 3.03
N ALA A 293 7.50 -2.89 2.73
CA ALA A 293 7.30 -4.24 3.22
C ALA A 293 8.54 -4.72 4.00
N ILE A 294 8.32 -5.35 5.14
CA ILE A 294 9.36 -6.03 5.92
C ILE A 294 8.99 -7.51 6.01
N GLY A 295 9.77 -8.34 5.31
CA GLY A 295 9.56 -9.78 5.28
C GLY A 295 10.61 -10.51 6.12
N ILE A 296 10.27 -10.97 7.33
CA ILE A 296 11.16 -11.74 8.23
C ILE A 296 11.12 -13.22 7.82
N LEU A 297 11.51 -13.49 6.57
CA LEU A 297 11.29 -14.78 5.91
C LEU A 297 12.42 -15.76 6.23
N GLY A 298 12.08 -16.96 6.75
CA GLY A 298 13.00 -18.10 6.83
C GLY A 298 13.41 -18.60 5.43
N GLU A 299 14.51 -19.34 5.35
CA GLU A 299 15.12 -19.73 4.06
C GLU A 299 14.23 -20.62 3.18
N GLU A 300 13.42 -21.53 3.75
CA GLU A 300 12.68 -22.54 2.98
C GLU A 300 11.39 -22.03 2.31
N LYS A 301 10.67 -21.08 2.92
CA LYS A 301 9.36 -20.59 2.40
C LYS A 301 9.48 -19.27 1.63
N ALA A 302 10.70 -18.78 1.43
CA ALA A 302 10.96 -17.38 1.12
C ALA A 302 10.63 -16.94 -0.32
N ARG A 303 10.56 -17.84 -1.32
CA ARG A 303 10.56 -17.38 -2.74
C ARG A 303 9.27 -16.68 -3.15
N ARG A 304 8.10 -17.23 -2.81
CA ARG A 304 6.81 -16.64 -3.20
C ARG A 304 6.51 -15.42 -2.37
N ALA A 305 6.66 -15.50 -1.03
CA ALA A 305 6.50 -14.37 -0.13
C ALA A 305 7.42 -13.20 -0.53
N ARG A 306 8.71 -13.49 -0.80
CA ARG A 306 9.67 -12.50 -1.28
C ARG A 306 9.19 -11.81 -2.55
N ARG A 307 8.78 -12.58 -3.57
CA ARG A 307 8.28 -12.02 -4.84
C ARG A 307 7.03 -11.18 -4.63
N ALA A 308 6.10 -11.64 -3.80
CA ALA A 308 4.87 -10.91 -3.50
C ALA A 308 5.18 -9.55 -2.86
N LEU A 309 5.99 -9.54 -1.79
CA LEU A 309 6.38 -8.31 -1.10
C LEU A 309 7.16 -7.36 -2.02
N GLN A 310 8.10 -7.88 -2.82
CA GLN A 310 8.83 -7.09 -3.81
C GLN A 310 7.89 -6.50 -4.86
N THR A 311 6.97 -7.31 -5.41
CA THR A 311 6.01 -6.85 -6.41
C THR A 311 5.13 -5.72 -5.85
N VAL A 312 4.58 -5.89 -4.65
CA VAL A 312 3.75 -4.87 -4.01
C VAL A 312 4.53 -3.58 -3.78
N ALA A 313 5.73 -3.67 -3.21
CA ALA A 313 6.57 -2.51 -2.92
C ALA A 313 6.99 -1.78 -4.21
N GLU A 314 7.55 -2.48 -5.20
CA GLU A 314 8.02 -1.90 -6.46
C GLU A 314 6.90 -1.25 -7.26
N ARG A 315 5.71 -1.87 -7.31
CA ARG A 315 4.55 -1.31 -8.02
C ARG A 315 4.05 -0.02 -7.42
N THR A 316 4.19 0.14 -6.12
CA THR A 316 3.71 1.32 -5.37
C THR A 316 4.79 2.36 -5.09
N GLY A 317 6.05 2.09 -5.43
CA GLY A 317 7.18 3.01 -5.27
C GLY A 317 7.90 2.93 -3.92
N GLY A 318 7.62 1.90 -3.12
CA GLY A 318 8.31 1.63 -1.87
C GLY A 318 9.45 0.62 -1.99
N ILE A 319 9.78 -0.02 -0.87
CA ILE A 319 10.89 -0.98 -0.77
C ILE A 319 10.44 -2.20 0.02
N ALA A 320 10.84 -3.39 -0.44
CA ALA A 320 10.74 -4.62 0.34
C ALA A 320 12.09 -4.93 1.00
N PHE A 321 12.11 -4.86 2.32
CA PHE A 321 13.23 -5.27 3.15
C PHE A 321 13.07 -6.72 3.57
N LEU A 322 14.14 -7.48 3.51
CA LEU A 322 14.13 -8.92 3.78
C LEU A 322 15.19 -9.25 4.83
N PRO A 323 14.99 -8.82 6.09
CA PRO A 323 15.91 -9.09 7.17
C PRO A 323 16.02 -10.60 7.45
N ARG A 324 17.16 -11.02 8.00
CA ARG A 324 17.37 -12.40 8.43
C ARG A 324 16.72 -12.68 9.77
N THR A 325 16.66 -11.67 10.63
CA THR A 325 16.12 -11.78 11.99
C THR A 325 15.20 -10.60 12.30
N ALA A 326 14.34 -10.77 13.31
CA ALA A 326 13.49 -9.68 13.80
C ALA A 326 14.29 -8.54 14.46
N ASP A 327 15.55 -8.75 14.84
CA ASP A 327 16.40 -7.72 15.45
C ASP A 327 16.74 -6.59 14.48
N GLU A 328 16.73 -6.86 13.17
CA GLU A 328 16.99 -5.87 12.13
C GLU A 328 15.79 -4.93 11.87
N VAL A 329 14.57 -5.31 12.33
CA VAL A 329 13.33 -4.59 12.00
C VAL A 329 13.34 -3.15 12.51
N ASP A 330 13.92 -2.90 13.70
CA ASP A 330 14.00 -1.54 14.25
C ASP A 330 14.86 -0.60 13.37
N SER A 331 16.02 -1.06 12.92
CA SER A 331 16.90 -0.27 12.04
C SER A 331 16.25 -0.02 10.68
N ILE A 332 15.53 -1.03 10.14
CA ILE A 332 14.77 -0.91 8.89
C ILE A 332 13.63 0.09 9.06
N SER A 333 12.90 0.05 10.17
CA SER A 333 11.80 0.99 10.45
C SER A 333 12.28 2.44 10.48
N ARG A 334 13.46 2.72 11.05
CA ARG A 334 14.09 4.04 10.98
C ARG A 334 14.47 4.45 9.56
N THR A 335 14.98 3.50 8.76
CA THR A 335 15.27 3.73 7.34
C THR A 335 14.01 4.07 6.57
N VAL A 336 12.90 3.36 6.82
CA VAL A 336 11.59 3.65 6.23
C VAL A 336 11.10 5.05 6.63
N ALA A 337 11.18 5.41 7.92
CA ALA A 337 10.82 6.74 8.38
C ALA A 337 11.64 7.83 7.69
N HIS A 338 12.96 7.62 7.54
CA HIS A 338 13.85 8.54 6.83
C HIS A 338 13.50 8.65 5.36
N ASP A 339 13.20 7.52 4.68
CA ASP A 339 12.81 7.52 3.27
C ASP A 339 11.50 8.29 3.05
N ILE A 340 10.48 8.02 3.86
CA ILE A 340 9.18 8.70 3.79
C ILE A 340 9.32 10.23 3.88
N ARG A 341 10.21 10.73 4.75
CA ARG A 341 10.41 12.17 5.00
C ARG A 341 11.17 12.89 3.91
N ASN A 342 12.05 12.17 3.21
CA ASN A 342 12.96 12.76 2.24
C ASN A 342 12.55 12.50 0.78
N GLN A 343 11.28 12.22 0.53
CA GLN A 343 10.75 12.06 -0.82
C GLN A 343 10.45 13.41 -1.46
N TYR A 344 10.74 13.48 -2.75
CA TYR A 344 10.21 14.54 -3.61
C TYR A 344 8.74 14.28 -3.89
N THR A 345 7.93 15.32 -3.82
CA THR A 345 6.54 15.30 -4.28
C THR A 345 6.47 16.03 -5.62
N ILE A 346 6.14 15.27 -6.67
CA ILE A 346 6.12 15.73 -8.05
C ILE A 346 4.69 15.62 -8.55
N GLY A 347 4.07 16.76 -8.88
CA GLY A 347 2.76 16.80 -9.51
C GLY A 347 2.87 17.07 -11.01
N TYR A 348 2.09 16.35 -11.79
CA TYR A 348 1.96 16.61 -13.21
C TYR A 348 0.52 16.47 -13.66
N ARG A 349 0.19 17.12 -14.77
CA ARG A 349 -1.13 17.01 -15.40
C ARG A 349 -1.04 16.02 -16.55
N PRO A 350 -1.79 14.90 -16.50
CA PRO A 350 -1.79 13.91 -17.57
C PRO A 350 -2.18 14.53 -18.92
N SER A 351 -1.43 14.22 -19.97
CA SER A 351 -1.80 14.59 -21.34
C SER A 351 -2.95 13.74 -21.88
N THR A 352 -3.14 12.52 -21.35
CA THR A 352 -4.27 11.65 -21.67
C THR A 352 -5.44 12.00 -20.75
N PRO A 353 -6.66 12.26 -21.30
CA PRO A 353 -7.83 12.55 -20.47
C PRO A 353 -8.13 11.45 -19.46
N GLN A 354 -8.57 11.80 -18.26
CA GLN A 354 -8.89 10.80 -17.21
C GLN A 354 -10.12 9.96 -17.50
N THR A 355 -10.96 10.39 -18.44
CA THR A 355 -12.08 9.60 -18.96
C THR A 355 -11.62 8.32 -19.67
N VAL A 356 -10.35 8.26 -20.10
CA VAL A 356 -9.76 7.04 -20.65
C VAL A 356 -9.31 6.15 -19.49
N THR A 357 -10.07 5.09 -19.26
CA THR A 357 -9.80 4.10 -18.21
C THR A 357 -8.65 3.17 -18.59
N GLY A 358 -7.92 2.67 -17.61
CA GLY A 358 -6.88 1.68 -17.82
C GLY A 358 -5.63 1.93 -16.98
N TYR A 359 -4.65 1.04 -17.10
CA TYR A 359 -3.35 1.18 -16.47
C TYR A 359 -2.49 2.17 -17.26
N ARG A 360 -1.86 3.12 -16.56
CA ARG A 360 -0.93 4.10 -17.11
C ARG A 360 0.43 3.89 -16.48
N ALA A 361 1.40 3.56 -17.31
CA ALA A 361 2.77 3.33 -16.87
C ALA A 361 3.47 4.67 -16.58
N ILE A 362 4.15 4.76 -15.45
CA ILE A 362 4.94 5.91 -15.02
C ILE A 362 6.42 5.56 -15.05
N HIS A 363 7.21 6.47 -15.58
CA HIS A 363 8.66 6.44 -15.46
C HIS A 363 9.17 7.84 -15.11
N VAL A 364 10.06 7.91 -14.12
CA VAL A 364 10.67 9.18 -13.71
C VAL A 364 12.18 9.04 -13.77
N ASP A 365 12.81 9.90 -14.55
CA ASP A 365 14.27 10.04 -14.61
C ASP A 365 14.71 11.27 -13.81
N ALA A 366 15.90 11.17 -13.22
CA ALA A 366 16.59 12.32 -12.62
C ALA A 366 18.02 12.43 -13.15
N ARG A 367 18.46 13.65 -13.46
CA ARG A 367 19.82 13.95 -13.92
C ARG A 367 20.32 15.24 -13.27
N ALA A 368 21.53 15.19 -12.70
CA ALA A 368 22.15 16.36 -12.11
C ALA A 368 23.66 16.33 -12.29
N ARG A 369 24.28 17.51 -12.33
CA ARG A 369 25.75 17.62 -12.40
C ARG A 369 26.40 17.03 -11.15
N GLY A 370 27.51 16.32 -11.31
CA GLY A 370 28.23 15.70 -10.19
C GLY A 370 27.79 14.27 -9.86
N TYR A 371 26.77 13.74 -10.53
CA TYR A 371 26.31 12.35 -10.37
C TYR A 371 26.44 11.60 -11.69
N ASN A 372 27.05 10.42 -11.67
CA ASN A 372 27.16 9.56 -12.86
C ASN A 372 25.81 8.97 -13.23
N ARG A 373 25.08 8.49 -12.21
CA ARG A 373 23.77 7.87 -12.36
C ARG A 373 22.93 8.16 -11.12
N LEU A 374 21.70 8.56 -11.36
CA LEU A 374 20.67 8.67 -10.33
C LEU A 374 19.59 7.61 -10.60
N THR A 375 19.10 6.98 -9.56
CA THR A 375 17.98 6.04 -9.63
C THR A 375 16.80 6.66 -8.89
N VAL A 376 15.66 6.75 -9.56
CA VAL A 376 14.42 7.27 -8.99
C VAL A 376 13.50 6.11 -8.67
N ARG A 377 13.06 6.02 -7.42
CA ARG A 377 12.03 5.09 -6.97
C ARG A 377 10.72 5.87 -6.80
N THR A 378 9.72 5.46 -7.53
CA THR A 378 8.35 5.94 -7.44
C THR A 378 7.41 4.85 -7.94
N ARG A 379 6.11 5.05 -7.81
CA ARG A 379 5.13 4.09 -8.35
C ARG A 379 5.36 3.84 -9.84
N SER A 380 5.23 2.58 -10.26
CA SER A 380 5.45 2.18 -11.66
C SER A 380 4.28 2.54 -12.59
N GLY A 381 3.16 2.99 -12.03
CA GLY A 381 1.95 3.37 -12.75
C GLY A 381 0.73 3.37 -11.86
N TYR A 382 -0.43 3.66 -12.47
CA TYR A 382 -1.71 3.67 -11.77
C TYR A 382 -2.87 3.30 -12.71
N TYR A 383 -3.97 2.86 -12.11
CA TYR A 383 -5.23 2.64 -12.83
C TYR A 383 -6.08 3.90 -12.79
N ALA A 384 -6.30 4.51 -13.97
CA ALA A 384 -7.12 5.70 -14.14
C ALA A 384 -8.61 5.34 -14.28
N GLY A 385 -9.50 6.24 -13.84
CA GLY A 385 -10.93 6.20 -14.17
C GLY A 385 -11.79 5.24 -13.35
N GLN A 386 -11.35 4.73 -12.21
CA GLN A 386 -12.14 3.81 -11.36
C GLN A 386 -13.07 4.53 -10.35
N GLU A 387 -12.99 5.84 -10.23
CA GLU A 387 -13.74 6.59 -9.20
C GLU A 387 -15.25 6.75 -9.45
N GLN A 388 -15.74 6.46 -10.66
CA GLN A 388 -17.16 6.69 -11.01
C GLN A 388 -18.11 5.50 -10.80
N ALA A 389 -17.62 4.31 -10.44
CA ALA A 389 -18.45 3.11 -10.33
C ALA A 389 -19.13 2.88 -8.97
N SER A 390 -18.85 3.67 -7.93
CA SER A 390 -19.40 3.46 -6.58
C SER A 390 -20.46 4.48 -6.13
N GLY A 391 -20.95 5.33 -7.02
CA GLY A 391 -21.91 6.40 -6.74
C GLY A 391 -23.33 6.18 -7.31
N GLY A 392 -23.76 4.93 -7.50
CA GLY A 392 -25.11 4.68 -8.03
C GLY A 392 -25.66 3.32 -7.63
N GLY A 393 -26.30 3.27 -6.46
CA GLY A 393 -27.02 2.07 -6.03
C GLY A 393 -27.53 2.21 -4.59
N HIS A 394 -28.73 2.65 -4.46
CA HIS A 394 -29.70 2.80 -3.38
C HIS A 394 -29.48 2.06 -2.06
#